data_7637c6780ffb6c5475559ee171716f4c
#
_entry.id   7637c6780ffb6c5475559ee171716f4c
#
_cell.length_a   1.000
_cell.length_b   1.000
_cell.length_c   1.000
_cell.angle_alpha   90.00
_cell.angle_beta   90.00
_cell.angle_gamma   90.00
#
_symmetry.space_group_name_H-M   'P 1'
#
loop_
_entity.id
_entity.type
_entity.pdbx_description
1 polymer ?
#
loop_
_entity_poly.entity_id
_entity_poly.type
_entity_poly.pdbx_seq_one_letter_code
_entity_poly.pdbx_strand_id
1 'polypeptide(L)'
;MRVTGQTVPAVRHQVAECLRLLEYYEWLINSFVLDYFQDGHWSRLPSSWQAVLGRTSPRELADWLQPGTVSRAREPLPLSLLALKQSLSHLALERRPVSDLSCAAASLDLPDDDPAWQFEPELLSASGGQHQSLKHVFRKHVKPKKQYEMCRLAKLISSVADSREVEKVLDIGSGVGHLSRYLCYNNNLTVACVDGDDNLTVSARKFDEELEKTVEKLKARSGQEDLKLPDSPVHVTAHIAPDMDLASFHQLLRNNFKMKEESLQYGLVGLHTCGDLGPVIIKMFVQDSSSRMLTSLGCCYMKIKQHFPMSRQVASLPWTSLTYTSTELSCHAIEMYADKLRLGEEDKLKVHCYRALLEEMLVGRDPQYRHTILKTVSKPHLLSFPDYVSRATAGLVSHGMPAFTEQELQSEAVRAKLNQWWQVVTFYSVRLAFAPVIGRSPHHHIL
;
A
#
# COMPACT_ATOMS: atom_id res chain seq x y z
N MET A 1 3.73 19.73 -2.27
CA MET A 1 4.44 20.43 -3.37
C MET A 1 3.43 21.34 -4.06
N ARG A 2 3.57 22.65 -3.98
CA ARG A 2 2.73 23.55 -4.80
C ARG A 2 3.10 23.33 -6.26
N VAL A 3 2.21 22.78 -7.07
CA VAL A 3 2.40 22.67 -8.50
C VAL A 3 2.08 24.04 -9.11
N THR A 4 3.10 24.86 -9.31
CA THR A 4 2.96 26.10 -10.04
C THR A 4 2.91 25.83 -11.54
N GLY A 5 2.36 26.74 -12.35
CA GLY A 5 2.29 26.55 -13.79
C GLY A 5 3.66 26.29 -14.48
N GLN A 6 4.77 26.69 -13.83
CA GLN A 6 6.13 26.41 -14.31
C GLN A 6 6.60 24.97 -14.01
N THR A 7 6.03 24.31 -13.00
CA THR A 7 6.40 22.92 -12.62
C THR A 7 5.66 21.87 -13.46
N VAL A 8 4.51 22.20 -14.05
CA VAL A 8 3.72 21.26 -14.88
C VAL A 8 4.50 20.70 -16.08
N PRO A 9 5.24 21.47 -16.88
CA PRO A 9 6.04 20.93 -17.98
C PRO A 9 7.14 19.97 -17.50
N ALA A 10 7.80 20.27 -16.38
CA ALA A 10 8.84 19.42 -15.81
C ALA A 10 8.26 18.08 -15.32
N VAL A 11 7.13 18.10 -14.63
CA VAL A 11 6.43 16.88 -14.19
C VAL A 11 5.99 16.05 -15.39
N ARG A 12 5.43 16.69 -16.44
CA ARG A 12 5.05 16.01 -17.68
C ARG A 12 6.24 15.32 -18.34
N HIS A 13 7.39 15.99 -18.42
CA HIS A 13 8.61 15.42 -18.97
C HIS A 13 9.05 14.19 -18.17
N GLN A 14 9.12 14.29 -16.84
CA GLN A 14 9.49 13.18 -15.98
C GLN A 14 8.52 11.98 -16.13
N VAL A 15 7.22 12.23 -16.22
CA VAL A 15 6.23 11.16 -16.45
C VAL A 15 6.46 10.48 -17.79
N ALA A 16 6.74 11.26 -18.85
CA ALA A 16 7.03 10.70 -20.16
C ALA A 16 8.28 9.81 -20.14
N GLU A 17 9.35 10.23 -19.44
CA GLU A 17 10.57 9.41 -19.27
C GLU A 17 10.29 8.13 -18.46
N CYS A 18 9.48 8.22 -17.40
CA CYS A 18 9.05 7.02 -16.65
C CYS A 18 8.33 6.03 -17.58
N LEU A 19 7.36 6.51 -18.38
CA LEU A 19 6.60 5.65 -19.28
C LEU A 19 7.47 4.98 -20.32
N ARG A 20 8.43 5.71 -20.94
CA ARG A 20 9.39 5.13 -21.89
C ARG A 20 10.25 4.03 -21.25
N LEU A 21 10.73 4.26 -20.02
CA LEU A 21 11.50 3.26 -19.30
C LEU A 21 10.65 2.02 -19.00
N LEU A 22 9.42 2.20 -18.53
CA LEU A 22 8.50 1.12 -18.22
C LEU A 22 8.10 0.32 -19.46
N GLU A 23 7.86 0.99 -20.60
CA GLU A 23 7.60 0.37 -21.90
C GLU A 23 8.78 -0.49 -22.34
N TYR A 24 10.00 0.06 -22.30
CA TYR A 24 11.21 -0.67 -22.68
C TYR A 24 11.45 -1.95 -21.87
N TYR A 25 11.10 -1.92 -20.57
CA TYR A 25 11.23 -3.05 -19.66
C TYR A 25 9.90 -3.75 -19.35
N GLU A 26 8.89 -3.59 -20.22
CA GLU A 26 7.56 -4.19 -20.01
C GLU A 26 7.63 -5.69 -19.76
N TRP A 27 8.48 -6.40 -20.51
CA TRP A 27 8.70 -7.84 -20.35
C TRP A 27 9.17 -8.22 -18.95
N LEU A 28 9.94 -7.36 -18.27
CA LEU A 28 10.48 -7.61 -16.92
C LEU A 28 9.47 -7.22 -15.84
N ILE A 29 8.84 -6.06 -15.94
CA ILE A 29 7.86 -5.63 -14.93
C ILE A 29 6.59 -6.47 -14.92
N ASN A 30 6.22 -7.05 -16.06
CA ASN A 30 5.08 -7.95 -16.20
C ASN A 30 5.41 -9.42 -15.90
N SER A 31 6.69 -9.76 -15.67
CA SER A 31 7.08 -11.12 -15.27
C SER A 31 6.57 -11.42 -13.87
N PHE A 32 5.58 -12.30 -13.75
CA PHE A 32 5.03 -12.67 -12.44
C PHE A 32 5.96 -13.68 -11.76
N VAL A 33 6.30 -13.46 -10.49
CA VAL A 33 7.29 -14.28 -9.79
C VAL A 33 6.87 -15.74 -9.65
N LEU A 34 5.56 -16.01 -9.58
CA LEU A 34 5.05 -17.39 -9.56
C LEU A 34 5.41 -18.17 -10.85
N ASP A 35 5.46 -17.49 -11.99
CA ASP A 35 5.79 -18.09 -13.28
C ASP A 35 7.31 -18.25 -13.52
N TYR A 36 8.15 -17.97 -12.54
CA TYR A 36 9.59 -17.93 -12.70
C TYR A 36 10.18 -19.18 -13.36
N PHE A 37 9.81 -20.36 -12.90
CA PHE A 37 10.27 -21.62 -13.47
C PHE A 37 9.49 -21.98 -14.73
N GLN A 38 8.16 -21.80 -14.73
CA GLN A 38 7.29 -22.11 -15.85
C GLN A 38 7.67 -21.36 -17.12
N ASP A 39 7.96 -20.05 -17.00
CA ASP A 39 8.28 -19.17 -18.13
C ASP A 39 9.78 -18.91 -18.30
N GLY A 40 10.64 -19.55 -17.49
CA GLY A 40 12.10 -19.47 -17.59
C GLY A 40 12.64 -18.04 -17.43
N HIS A 41 12.16 -17.29 -16.48
CA HIS A 41 12.44 -15.84 -16.35
C HIS A 41 13.92 -15.52 -16.27
N TRP A 42 14.75 -16.34 -15.61
CA TRP A 42 16.19 -16.10 -15.52
C TRP A 42 16.88 -16.08 -16.89
N SER A 43 16.53 -17.03 -17.75
CA SER A 43 17.11 -17.13 -19.09
C SER A 43 16.72 -16.00 -20.03
N ARG A 44 15.68 -15.22 -19.69
CA ARG A 44 15.25 -14.02 -20.44
C ARG A 44 16.12 -12.81 -20.14
N LEU A 45 16.86 -12.81 -19.01
CA LEU A 45 17.82 -11.75 -18.72
C LEU A 45 18.99 -11.81 -19.73
N PRO A 46 19.58 -10.66 -20.10
CA PRO A 46 20.81 -10.65 -20.89
C PRO A 46 21.90 -11.51 -20.22
N SER A 47 22.65 -12.30 -20.98
CA SER A 47 23.69 -13.20 -20.45
C SER A 47 24.72 -12.47 -19.59
N SER A 48 25.08 -11.24 -19.96
CA SER A 48 25.97 -10.38 -19.18
C SER A 48 25.38 -10.01 -17.81
N TRP A 49 24.03 -9.87 -17.71
CA TRP A 49 23.36 -9.63 -16.43
C TRP A 49 23.35 -10.90 -15.58
N GLN A 50 23.01 -12.04 -16.20
CA GLN A 50 22.99 -13.33 -15.48
C GLN A 50 24.33 -13.63 -14.83
N ALA A 51 25.45 -13.36 -15.54
CA ALA A 51 26.80 -13.61 -15.05
C ALA A 51 27.11 -12.82 -13.77
N VAL A 52 26.69 -11.57 -13.67
CA VAL A 52 26.94 -10.70 -12.51
C VAL A 52 25.91 -10.94 -11.42
N LEU A 53 24.62 -10.94 -11.77
CA LEU A 53 23.50 -11.09 -10.83
C LEU A 53 23.52 -12.44 -10.12
N GLY A 54 23.96 -13.52 -10.78
CA GLY A 54 24.10 -14.83 -10.17
C GLY A 54 25.13 -14.91 -9.03
N ARG A 55 26.06 -13.93 -8.97
CA ARG A 55 27.13 -13.83 -7.95
C ARG A 55 26.94 -12.67 -6.96
N THR A 56 25.90 -11.89 -7.14
CA THR A 56 25.60 -10.73 -6.29
C THR A 56 25.32 -11.19 -4.85
N SER A 57 25.96 -10.53 -3.88
CA SER A 57 25.73 -10.79 -2.46
C SER A 57 24.41 -10.13 -1.97
N PRO A 58 23.85 -10.55 -0.83
CA PRO A 58 22.67 -9.92 -0.25
C PRO A 58 22.84 -8.40 -0.04
N ARG A 59 24.00 -7.95 0.42
CA ARG A 59 24.27 -6.51 0.63
C ARG A 59 24.31 -5.73 -0.68
N GLU A 60 24.96 -6.26 -1.71
CA GLU A 60 24.97 -5.63 -3.03
C GLU A 60 23.57 -5.55 -3.63
N LEU A 61 22.76 -6.59 -3.42
CA LEU A 61 21.37 -6.62 -3.87
C LEU A 61 20.49 -5.61 -3.09
N ALA A 62 20.73 -5.43 -1.79
CA ALA A 62 20.09 -4.38 -1.00
C ALA A 62 20.43 -2.97 -1.50
N ASP A 63 21.70 -2.74 -1.87
CA ASP A 63 22.15 -1.47 -2.44
C ASP A 63 21.57 -1.23 -3.85
N TRP A 64 21.30 -2.32 -4.58
CA TRP A 64 20.58 -2.25 -5.85
C TRP A 64 19.17 -1.70 -5.66
N LEU A 65 18.47 -2.11 -4.61
CA LEU A 65 17.07 -1.71 -4.34
C LEU A 65 16.94 -0.26 -3.86
N GLN A 66 18.01 0.35 -3.38
CA GLN A 66 17.94 1.73 -2.88
C GLN A 66 18.37 2.75 -3.94
N PRO A 67 17.46 3.66 -4.36
CA PRO A 67 17.80 4.76 -5.23
C PRO A 67 18.90 5.65 -4.60
N GLY A 68 19.85 6.09 -5.42
CA GLY A 68 20.91 7.01 -4.98
C GLY A 68 22.07 6.37 -4.20
N THR A 69 22.01 5.07 -3.87
CA THR A 69 23.16 4.40 -3.27
C THR A 69 24.23 4.09 -4.32
N VAL A 70 25.47 4.46 -4.02
CA VAL A 70 26.63 4.03 -4.81
C VAL A 70 26.76 2.53 -4.62
N SER A 71 26.63 1.76 -5.70
CA SER A 71 26.82 0.31 -5.65
C SER A 71 28.29 0.02 -5.28
N ARG A 72 28.48 -0.67 -4.19
CA ARG A 72 29.79 -1.24 -3.82
C ARG A 72 29.98 -2.61 -4.48
N ALA A 73 29.54 -2.72 -5.74
CA ALA A 73 29.71 -3.96 -6.49
C ALA A 73 31.17 -4.36 -6.54
N ARG A 74 31.45 -5.63 -6.26
CA ARG A 74 32.82 -6.21 -6.31
C ARG A 74 33.33 -6.28 -7.74
N GLU A 75 32.42 -6.34 -8.71
CA GLU A 75 32.74 -6.44 -10.14
C GLU A 75 32.06 -5.29 -10.89
N PRO A 76 32.66 -4.82 -12.01
CA PRO A 76 32.01 -3.85 -12.88
C PRO A 76 30.67 -4.38 -13.39
N LEU A 77 29.63 -3.58 -13.26
CA LEU A 77 28.32 -3.93 -13.82
C LEU A 77 28.32 -3.77 -15.35
N PRO A 78 27.65 -4.65 -16.11
CA PRO A 78 27.38 -4.43 -17.51
C PRO A 78 26.77 -3.04 -17.74
N LEU A 79 27.18 -2.35 -18.81
CA LEU A 79 26.78 -0.97 -19.06
C LEU A 79 25.26 -0.80 -19.09
N SER A 80 24.53 -1.76 -19.70
CA SER A 80 23.07 -1.73 -19.76
C SER A 80 22.41 -1.89 -18.37
N LEU A 81 23.00 -2.71 -17.48
CA LEU A 81 22.53 -2.88 -16.12
C LEU A 81 22.81 -1.62 -15.27
N LEU A 82 23.98 -1.02 -15.45
CA LEU A 82 24.35 0.25 -14.82
C LEU A 82 23.41 1.39 -15.29
N ALA A 83 23.15 1.48 -16.59
CA ALA A 83 22.22 2.46 -17.17
C ALA A 83 20.81 2.28 -16.57
N LEU A 84 20.31 1.05 -16.47
CA LEU A 84 19.03 0.77 -15.80
C LEU A 84 19.05 1.27 -14.36
N LYS A 85 20.07 0.95 -13.57
CA LYS A 85 20.17 1.41 -12.18
C LYS A 85 20.11 2.92 -12.06
N GLN A 86 20.85 3.65 -12.92
CA GLN A 86 20.86 5.11 -12.92
C GLN A 86 19.49 5.68 -13.33
N SER A 87 18.85 5.12 -14.35
CA SER A 87 17.53 5.53 -14.80
C SER A 87 16.48 5.32 -13.69
N LEU A 88 16.49 4.16 -13.04
CA LEU A 88 15.62 3.88 -11.89
C LEU A 88 15.84 4.88 -10.75
N SER A 89 17.10 5.18 -10.41
CA SER A 89 17.42 6.16 -9.36
C SER A 89 16.95 7.58 -9.71
N HIS A 90 17.13 8.01 -10.95
CA HIS A 90 16.76 9.35 -11.41
C HIS A 90 15.25 9.53 -11.51
N LEU A 91 14.55 8.50 -11.98
CA LEU A 91 13.10 8.53 -12.21
C LEU A 91 12.28 8.07 -11.00
N ALA A 92 12.91 7.52 -9.96
CA ALA A 92 12.21 7.08 -8.76
C ALA A 92 11.43 8.22 -8.10
N LEU A 93 10.23 7.90 -7.62
CA LEU A 93 9.54 8.75 -6.64
C LEU A 93 10.38 8.73 -5.35
N GLU A 94 10.74 9.91 -4.88
CA GLU A 94 11.50 10.03 -3.64
C GLU A 94 10.67 9.48 -2.46
N ARG A 95 11.24 8.49 -1.78
CA ARG A 95 10.61 7.80 -0.66
C ARG A 95 11.50 7.97 0.56
N ARG A 96 11.48 9.14 1.16
CA ARG A 96 12.17 9.41 2.42
C ARG A 96 11.20 9.24 3.58
N PRO A 97 11.62 8.64 4.70
CA PRO A 97 10.90 8.84 5.95
C PRO A 97 10.86 10.34 6.20
N VAL A 98 9.69 10.91 6.29
CA VAL A 98 9.57 12.32 6.67
C VAL A 98 9.76 12.37 8.19
N SER A 99 11.00 12.47 8.62
CA SER A 99 11.35 12.76 10.02
C SER A 99 10.99 14.22 10.37
N ASP A 100 11.01 15.07 9.35
CA ASP A 100 10.66 16.46 9.44
C ASP A 100 9.57 16.75 8.40
N LEU A 101 8.34 16.90 8.85
CA LEU A 101 7.21 17.32 8.03
C LEU A 101 7.20 18.84 7.81
N SER A 102 8.20 19.58 8.33
CA SER A 102 8.29 21.03 8.14
C SER A 102 8.23 21.43 6.66
N CYS A 103 8.92 20.69 5.77
CA CYS A 103 8.82 20.91 4.33
C CYS A 103 7.43 20.57 3.77
N ALA A 104 6.76 19.55 4.30
CA ALA A 104 5.40 19.20 3.93
C ALA A 104 4.39 20.16 4.58
N ALA A 105 4.61 20.54 5.83
CA ALA A 105 3.84 21.54 6.55
C ALA A 105 3.89 22.88 5.83
N ALA A 106 5.08 23.39 5.45
CA ALA A 106 5.23 24.61 4.67
C ALA A 106 4.51 24.56 3.32
N SER A 107 4.47 23.40 2.66
CA SER A 107 3.72 23.23 1.41
C SER A 107 2.21 23.18 1.60
N LEU A 108 1.74 22.91 2.82
CA LEU A 108 0.33 22.86 3.21
C LEU A 108 -0.11 24.08 4.00
N ASP A 109 0.78 25.08 4.18
CA ASP A 109 0.57 26.26 5.05
C ASP A 109 0.27 25.86 6.51
N LEU A 110 0.92 24.81 7.01
CA LEU A 110 0.79 24.35 8.40
C LEU A 110 1.92 24.90 9.28
N PRO A 111 1.72 25.06 10.60
CA PRO A 111 2.76 25.51 11.53
C PRO A 111 3.97 24.56 11.52
N ASP A 112 5.18 25.12 11.43
CA ASP A 112 6.43 24.36 11.32
C ASP A 112 6.83 23.66 12.64
N ASP A 113 6.31 24.10 13.76
CA ASP A 113 6.68 23.68 15.11
C ASP A 113 5.68 22.72 15.78
N ASP A 114 4.67 22.21 15.02
CA ASP A 114 3.69 21.28 15.58
C ASP A 114 4.35 19.95 15.98
N PRO A 115 4.32 19.55 17.27
CA PRO A 115 4.85 18.26 17.74
C PRO A 115 4.23 17.06 17.05
N ALA A 116 3.06 17.23 16.41
CA ALA A 116 2.41 16.19 15.61
C ALA A 116 3.28 15.65 14.49
N TRP A 117 4.24 16.44 14.00
CA TRP A 117 5.11 16.11 12.89
C TRP A 117 6.35 15.29 13.28
N GLN A 118 6.65 15.16 14.56
CA GLN A 118 7.81 14.37 15.00
C GLN A 118 7.58 12.89 14.73
N PHE A 119 8.54 12.28 14.03
CA PHE A 119 8.54 10.85 13.73
C PHE A 119 9.20 10.09 14.88
N GLU A 120 8.47 9.20 15.52
CA GLU A 120 8.95 8.34 16.60
C GLU A 120 8.93 6.86 16.17
N PRO A 121 9.92 6.37 15.40
CA PRO A 121 9.94 5.00 14.90
C PRO A 121 10.03 3.96 16.04
N GLU A 122 10.57 4.36 17.17
CA GLU A 122 10.80 3.49 18.34
C GLU A 122 9.49 3.05 19.04
N LEU A 123 8.40 3.80 18.85
CA LEU A 123 7.09 3.45 19.41
C LEU A 123 6.52 2.12 18.89
N LEU A 124 7.00 1.61 17.76
CA LEU A 124 6.58 0.32 17.21
C LEU A 124 7.38 -0.86 17.76
N SER A 125 8.64 -0.67 18.14
CA SER A 125 9.54 -1.75 18.52
C SER A 125 9.45 -2.13 20.00
N ALA A 126 9.18 -1.18 20.89
CA ALA A 126 9.28 -1.36 22.34
C ALA A 126 8.11 -2.13 22.99
N SER A 127 6.96 -2.28 22.32
CA SER A 127 5.73 -2.82 22.95
C SER A 127 5.12 -4.02 22.22
N GLY A 128 5.94 -4.87 21.61
CA GLY A 128 5.41 -6.02 20.85
C GLY A 128 4.52 -5.61 19.67
N GLY A 129 4.76 -4.42 19.12
CA GLY A 129 4.04 -3.86 17.98
C GLY A 129 2.77 -3.07 18.33
N GLN A 130 2.46 -2.88 19.62
CA GLN A 130 1.33 -2.01 20.02
C GLN A 130 1.78 -0.54 20.12
N HIS A 131 0.93 0.37 19.65
CA HIS A 131 1.22 1.81 19.73
C HIS A 131 1.12 2.32 21.18
N GLN A 132 2.22 2.79 21.76
CA GLN A 132 2.31 3.12 23.19
C GLN A 132 1.43 4.31 23.58
N SER A 133 1.42 5.37 22.81
CA SER A 133 0.64 6.58 23.10
C SER A 133 -0.85 6.43 22.81
N LEU A 134 -1.27 5.35 22.17
CA LEU A 134 -2.68 5.10 21.89
C LEU A 134 -3.34 4.46 23.11
N LYS A 135 -4.40 5.10 23.65
CA LYS A 135 -5.18 4.54 24.78
C LYS A 135 -5.72 3.15 24.42
N HIS A 136 -5.72 2.25 25.40
CA HIS A 136 -6.14 0.84 25.22
C HIS A 136 -7.50 0.69 24.52
N VAL A 137 -8.43 1.58 24.81
CA VAL A 137 -9.78 1.58 24.22
C VAL A 137 -9.77 1.70 22.69
N PHE A 138 -8.80 2.45 22.12
CA PHE A 138 -8.64 2.60 20.68
C PHE A 138 -7.78 1.49 20.04
N ARG A 139 -7.08 0.67 20.85
CA ARG A 139 -6.29 -0.47 20.36
C ARG A 139 -7.12 -1.74 20.20
N LYS A 140 -8.26 -1.80 20.86
CA LYS A 140 -9.16 -2.95 20.80
C LYS A 140 -9.58 -3.20 19.36
N HIS A 141 -9.47 -4.45 18.90
CA HIS A 141 -9.78 -4.89 17.52
C HIS A 141 -8.89 -4.30 16.40
N VAL A 142 -7.85 -3.53 16.71
CA VAL A 142 -6.98 -2.87 15.74
C VAL A 142 -5.61 -3.54 15.70
N LYS A 143 -5.19 -4.05 14.53
CA LYS A 143 -3.86 -4.63 14.35
C LYS A 143 -2.77 -3.55 14.53
N PRO A 144 -1.58 -3.88 15.07
CA PRO A 144 -0.51 -2.92 15.36
C PRO A 144 -0.16 -1.98 14.20
N LYS A 145 0.03 -2.53 13.00
CA LYS A 145 0.29 -1.71 11.80
C LYS A 145 -0.82 -0.66 11.58
N LYS A 146 -2.08 -1.06 11.70
CA LYS A 146 -3.22 -0.16 11.51
C LYS A 146 -3.34 0.88 12.63
N GLN A 147 -2.93 0.56 13.85
CA GLN A 147 -2.85 1.53 14.95
C GLN A 147 -1.89 2.67 14.59
N TYR A 148 -0.71 2.32 14.08
CA TYR A 148 0.29 3.30 13.64
C TYR A 148 -0.24 4.17 12.50
N GLU A 149 -0.76 3.57 11.43
CA GLU A 149 -1.32 4.29 10.27
C GLU A 149 -2.43 5.26 10.71
N MET A 150 -3.35 4.79 11.55
CA MET A 150 -4.47 5.57 12.06
C MET A 150 -4.00 6.78 12.89
N CYS A 151 -3.07 6.60 13.83
CA CYS A 151 -2.59 7.69 14.66
C CYS A 151 -1.87 8.78 13.84
N ARG A 152 -1.02 8.37 12.90
CA ARG A 152 -0.29 9.30 12.04
C ARG A 152 -1.24 10.08 11.13
N LEU A 153 -2.16 9.36 10.49
CA LEU A 153 -3.13 9.99 9.59
C LEU A 153 -4.07 10.93 10.35
N ALA A 154 -4.53 10.54 11.55
CA ALA A 154 -5.40 11.39 12.35
C ALA A 154 -4.72 12.72 12.76
N LYS A 155 -3.43 12.68 13.12
CA LYS A 155 -2.65 13.91 13.39
C LYS A 155 -2.62 14.83 12.16
N LEU A 156 -2.30 14.27 10.98
CA LEU A 156 -2.31 15.03 9.73
C LEU A 156 -3.69 15.61 9.41
N ILE A 157 -4.74 14.80 9.53
CA ILE A 157 -6.11 15.24 9.28
C ILE A 157 -6.48 16.40 10.22
N SER A 158 -6.16 16.27 11.52
CA SER A 158 -6.45 17.33 12.50
C SER A 158 -5.76 18.65 12.15
N SER A 159 -4.46 18.62 11.90
CA SER A 159 -3.71 19.84 11.54
C SER A 159 -4.22 20.47 10.24
N VAL A 160 -4.56 19.69 9.23
CA VAL A 160 -5.14 20.22 7.99
C VAL A 160 -6.54 20.77 8.25
N ALA A 161 -7.35 20.10 9.05
CA ALA A 161 -8.69 20.53 9.40
C ALA A 161 -8.66 21.88 10.15
N ASP A 162 -7.78 22.02 11.14
CA ASP A 162 -7.58 23.26 11.90
C ASP A 162 -7.14 24.40 10.96
N SER A 163 -6.17 24.16 10.07
CA SER A 163 -5.68 25.18 9.12
C SER A 163 -6.72 25.62 8.08
N ARG A 164 -7.75 24.81 7.87
CA ARG A 164 -8.84 25.07 6.89
C ARG A 164 -10.18 25.37 7.55
N GLU A 165 -10.20 25.49 8.88
CA GLU A 165 -11.40 25.75 9.67
C GLU A 165 -12.51 24.71 9.39
N VAL A 166 -12.11 23.40 9.32
CA VAL A 166 -12.99 22.28 9.03
C VAL A 166 -13.28 21.50 10.31
N GLU A 167 -14.51 21.50 10.76
CA GLU A 167 -14.96 20.74 11.93
C GLU A 167 -15.61 19.40 11.55
N LYS A 168 -16.04 19.25 10.29
CA LYS A 168 -16.78 18.09 9.80
C LYS A 168 -15.98 17.35 8.74
N VAL A 169 -15.78 16.06 8.91
CA VAL A 169 -15.09 15.22 7.94
C VAL A 169 -15.93 14.03 7.53
N LEU A 170 -15.77 13.64 6.27
CA LEU A 170 -16.41 12.47 5.68
C LEU A 170 -15.34 11.40 5.44
N ASP A 171 -15.42 10.29 6.17
CA ASP A 171 -14.52 9.14 6.02
C ASP A 171 -15.11 8.17 4.98
N ILE A 172 -14.51 8.14 3.80
CA ILE A 172 -14.97 7.33 2.66
C ILE A 172 -14.17 6.02 2.59
N GLY A 173 -14.90 4.90 2.56
CA GLY A 173 -14.32 3.57 2.71
C GLY A 173 -13.89 3.34 4.16
N SER A 174 -14.70 3.79 5.11
CA SER A 174 -14.41 3.81 6.54
C SER A 174 -14.23 2.42 7.17
N GLY A 175 -14.70 1.37 6.50
CA GLY A 175 -14.68 -0.01 7.00
C GLY A 175 -15.41 -0.11 8.34
N VAL A 176 -14.73 -0.67 9.35
CA VAL A 176 -15.29 -0.78 10.71
C VAL A 176 -15.08 0.49 11.56
N GLY A 177 -14.76 1.64 10.96
CA GLY A 177 -14.75 2.95 11.60
C GLY A 177 -13.63 3.23 12.60
N HIS A 178 -12.48 2.55 12.51
CA HIS A 178 -11.39 2.76 13.49
C HIS A 178 -10.79 4.17 13.44
N LEU A 179 -10.52 4.69 12.23
CA LEU A 179 -10.02 6.07 12.05
C LEU A 179 -11.08 7.06 12.52
N SER A 180 -12.31 6.87 12.10
CA SER A 180 -13.45 7.75 12.38
C SER A 180 -13.67 7.92 13.88
N ARG A 181 -13.69 6.81 14.65
CA ARG A 181 -13.76 6.86 16.13
C ARG A 181 -12.62 7.65 16.74
N TYR A 182 -11.40 7.42 16.25
CA TYR A 182 -10.25 8.13 16.78
C TYR A 182 -10.32 9.63 16.50
N LEU A 183 -10.76 10.04 15.30
CA LEU A 183 -10.98 11.43 14.94
C LEU A 183 -12.07 12.10 15.80
N CYS A 184 -13.18 11.41 16.09
CA CYS A 184 -14.21 11.92 16.97
C CYS A 184 -13.73 12.10 18.41
N TYR A 185 -13.22 11.04 19.02
CA TYR A 185 -12.95 11.01 20.45
C TYR A 185 -11.60 11.61 20.87
N ASN A 186 -10.63 11.63 19.97
CA ASN A 186 -9.30 12.14 20.28
C ASN A 186 -9.02 13.52 19.65
N ASN A 187 -9.62 13.80 18.49
CA ASN A 187 -9.38 15.05 17.75
C ASN A 187 -10.61 15.96 17.71
N ASN A 188 -11.71 15.58 18.36
CA ASN A 188 -12.94 16.36 18.49
C ASN A 188 -13.57 16.80 17.15
N LEU A 189 -13.39 15.99 16.10
CA LEU A 189 -14.01 16.21 14.79
C LEU A 189 -15.39 15.54 14.72
N THR A 190 -16.34 16.16 14.05
CA THR A 190 -17.60 15.52 13.68
C THR A 190 -17.37 14.65 12.46
N VAL A 191 -17.56 13.33 12.58
CA VAL A 191 -17.23 12.38 11.51
C VAL A 191 -18.47 11.67 11.00
N ALA A 192 -18.61 11.70 9.69
CA ALA A 192 -19.56 10.90 8.94
C ALA A 192 -18.80 9.80 8.17
N CYS A 193 -19.32 8.59 8.16
CA CYS A 193 -18.69 7.40 7.61
C CYS A 193 -19.51 6.82 6.47
N VAL A 194 -18.89 6.55 5.34
CA VAL A 194 -19.52 5.87 4.21
C VAL A 194 -18.70 4.63 3.84
N ASP A 195 -19.37 3.49 3.81
CA ASP A 195 -18.78 2.23 3.31
C ASP A 195 -19.81 1.46 2.48
N GLY A 196 -19.33 0.75 1.45
CA GLY A 196 -20.19 -0.04 0.57
C GLY A 196 -20.61 -1.39 1.15
N ASP A 197 -19.99 -1.84 2.24
CA ASP A 197 -20.25 -3.15 2.87
C ASP A 197 -21.08 -2.97 4.14
N ASP A 198 -22.32 -3.48 4.11
CA ASP A 198 -23.23 -3.40 5.25
C ASP A 198 -22.71 -4.15 6.48
N ASN A 199 -22.01 -5.27 6.31
CA ASN A 199 -21.44 -6.03 7.44
C ASN A 199 -20.38 -5.20 8.18
N LEU A 200 -19.57 -4.44 7.44
CA LEU A 200 -18.59 -3.53 8.03
C LEU A 200 -19.27 -2.39 8.77
N THR A 201 -20.33 -1.80 8.19
CA THR A 201 -21.09 -0.73 8.82
C THR A 201 -21.80 -1.19 10.09
N VAL A 202 -22.41 -2.38 10.09
CA VAL A 202 -23.00 -2.99 11.29
C VAL A 202 -21.95 -3.25 12.36
N SER A 203 -20.79 -3.76 11.98
CA SER A 203 -19.66 -3.98 12.89
C SER A 203 -19.12 -2.68 13.47
N ALA A 204 -19.09 -1.61 12.68
CA ALA A 204 -18.65 -0.29 13.11
C ALA A 204 -19.55 0.25 14.24
N ARG A 205 -20.87 0.18 14.08
CA ARG A 205 -21.83 0.59 15.11
C ARG A 205 -21.66 -0.19 16.41
N LYS A 206 -21.45 -1.50 16.34
CA LYS A 206 -21.18 -2.32 17.53
C LYS A 206 -19.89 -1.88 18.26
N PHE A 207 -18.85 -1.55 17.52
CA PHE A 207 -17.60 -1.07 18.13
C PHE A 207 -17.76 0.34 18.73
N ASP A 208 -18.63 1.17 18.18
CA ASP A 208 -18.97 2.48 18.78
C ASP A 208 -19.68 2.29 20.12
N GLU A 209 -20.72 1.45 20.16
CA GLU A 209 -21.42 1.11 21.41
C GLU A 209 -20.48 0.50 22.49
N GLU A 210 -19.53 -0.34 22.09
CA GLU A 210 -18.52 -0.89 23.01
C GLU A 210 -17.60 0.20 23.54
N LEU A 211 -17.21 1.15 22.68
CA LEU A 211 -16.38 2.29 23.08
C LEU A 211 -17.11 3.18 24.07
N GLU A 212 -18.36 3.58 23.76
CA GLU A 212 -19.21 4.42 24.61
C GLU A 212 -19.35 3.82 26.00
N LYS A 213 -19.76 2.55 26.11
CA LYS A 213 -19.88 1.82 27.38
C LYS A 213 -18.55 1.79 28.16
N THR A 214 -17.41 1.71 27.44
CA THR A 214 -16.10 1.69 28.10
C THR A 214 -15.73 3.07 28.63
N VAL A 215 -16.00 4.11 27.85
CA VAL A 215 -15.69 5.49 28.23
C VAL A 215 -16.61 5.95 29.38
N GLU A 216 -17.89 5.60 29.38
CA GLU A 216 -18.82 5.85 30.49
C GLU A 216 -18.32 5.20 31.79
N LYS A 217 -17.89 3.93 31.74
CA LYS A 217 -17.29 3.27 32.91
C LYS A 217 -16.02 3.96 33.42
N LEU A 218 -15.19 4.49 32.51
CA LEU A 218 -13.99 5.23 32.90
C LEU A 218 -14.33 6.57 33.54
N LYS A 219 -15.35 7.28 33.04
CA LYS A 219 -15.88 8.51 33.63
C LYS A 219 -16.37 8.28 35.08
N ALA A 220 -17.24 7.29 35.25
CA ALA A 220 -17.79 6.95 36.57
C ALA A 220 -16.67 6.60 37.60
N ARG A 221 -15.58 5.96 37.13
CA ARG A 221 -14.43 5.62 38.00
C ARG A 221 -13.54 6.82 38.32
N SER A 222 -13.47 7.82 37.42
CA SER A 222 -12.61 9.02 37.58
C SER A 222 -13.31 10.18 38.26
N GLY A 223 -14.60 10.07 38.59
CA GLY A 223 -15.39 11.16 39.15
C GLY A 223 -15.62 12.34 38.18
N GLN A 224 -15.44 12.11 36.89
CA GLN A 224 -15.62 13.13 35.84
C GLN A 224 -16.98 12.95 35.13
N GLU A 225 -18.05 12.83 35.90
CA GLU A 225 -19.40 12.57 35.35
C GLU A 225 -19.89 13.69 34.40
N ASP A 226 -19.50 14.94 34.66
CA ASP A 226 -19.90 16.10 33.86
C ASP A 226 -19.14 16.27 32.53
N LEU A 227 -18.14 15.42 32.25
CA LEU A 227 -17.40 15.52 31.01
C LEU A 227 -18.30 15.13 29.81
N LYS A 228 -18.68 16.11 28.98
CA LYS A 228 -19.44 15.86 27.75
C LYS A 228 -18.58 15.08 26.76
N LEU A 229 -19.05 13.92 26.33
CA LEU A 229 -18.40 13.15 25.26
C LEU A 229 -18.73 13.75 23.90
N PRO A 230 -17.79 13.68 22.92
CA PRO A 230 -18.13 13.92 21.53
C PRO A 230 -19.19 12.95 21.05
N ASP A 231 -19.95 13.35 20.06
CA ASP A 231 -20.90 12.45 19.39
C ASP A 231 -20.12 11.33 18.66
N SER A 232 -20.65 10.12 18.69
CA SER A 232 -20.11 8.99 17.92
C SER A 232 -20.20 9.25 16.41
N PRO A 233 -19.31 8.62 15.61
CA PRO A 233 -19.38 8.72 14.15
C PRO A 233 -20.74 8.25 13.62
N VAL A 234 -21.25 8.89 12.60
CA VAL A 234 -22.47 8.44 11.90
C VAL A 234 -22.08 7.50 10.76
N HIS A 235 -22.58 6.27 10.78
CA HIS A 235 -22.27 5.26 9.77
C HIS A 235 -23.41 5.05 8.78
N VAL A 236 -23.08 5.10 7.49
CA VAL A 236 -24.02 4.88 6.38
C VAL A 236 -23.46 3.84 5.42
N THR A 237 -24.27 2.84 5.08
CA THR A 237 -23.98 1.91 4.00
C THR A 237 -24.39 2.56 2.69
N ALA A 238 -23.40 2.94 1.88
CA ALA A 238 -23.62 3.49 0.55
C ALA A 238 -22.42 3.22 -0.35
N HIS A 239 -22.68 2.91 -1.60
CA HIS A 239 -21.65 2.73 -2.61
C HIS A 239 -21.38 4.06 -3.32
N ILE A 240 -20.15 4.54 -3.26
CA ILE A 240 -19.69 5.70 -4.02
C ILE A 240 -19.30 5.21 -5.41
N ALA A 241 -20.22 5.37 -6.36
CA ALA A 241 -20.01 4.94 -7.73
C ALA A 241 -19.06 5.89 -8.49
N PRO A 242 -18.26 5.39 -9.45
CA PRO A 242 -17.36 6.20 -10.26
C PRO A 242 -18.02 7.32 -11.06
N ASP A 243 -19.27 7.15 -11.42
CA ASP A 243 -20.10 8.08 -12.18
C ASP A 243 -21.07 8.89 -11.31
N MET A 244 -21.00 8.75 -9.97
CA MET A 244 -21.84 9.52 -9.05
C MET A 244 -21.63 11.03 -9.27
N ASP A 245 -22.71 11.74 -9.50
CA ASP A 245 -22.71 13.20 -9.61
C ASP A 245 -22.73 13.89 -8.23
N LEU A 246 -22.35 15.17 -8.18
CA LEU A 246 -22.29 15.93 -6.95
C LEU A 246 -23.66 16.12 -6.30
N ALA A 247 -24.75 16.23 -7.08
CA ALA A 247 -26.08 16.42 -6.53
C ALA A 247 -26.53 15.18 -5.75
N SER A 248 -26.32 13.99 -6.31
CA SER A 248 -26.56 12.71 -5.65
C SER A 248 -25.70 12.54 -4.39
N PHE A 249 -24.42 12.94 -4.48
CA PHE A 249 -23.51 12.90 -3.34
C PHE A 249 -23.96 13.85 -2.23
N HIS A 250 -24.31 15.11 -2.53
CA HIS A 250 -24.83 16.06 -1.56
C HIS A 250 -26.18 15.60 -0.97
N GLN A 251 -27.02 14.93 -1.75
CA GLN A 251 -28.25 14.35 -1.23
C GLN A 251 -27.96 13.24 -0.21
N LEU A 252 -26.96 12.38 -0.48
CA LEU A 252 -26.47 11.39 0.49
C LEU A 252 -26.05 12.06 1.80
N LEU A 253 -25.26 13.16 1.72
CA LEU A 253 -24.82 13.91 2.88
C LEU A 253 -25.99 14.51 3.67
N ARG A 254 -26.91 15.19 3.01
CA ARG A 254 -28.08 15.81 3.65
C ARG A 254 -28.95 14.79 4.37
N ASN A 255 -29.26 13.68 3.70
CA ASN A 255 -30.17 12.68 4.23
C ASN A 255 -29.62 11.97 5.47
N ASN A 256 -28.30 11.76 5.51
CA ASN A 256 -27.70 10.91 6.53
C ASN A 256 -26.95 11.68 7.63
N PHE A 257 -26.43 12.87 7.33
CA PHE A 257 -25.57 13.63 8.26
C PHE A 257 -26.17 14.93 8.75
N LYS A 258 -27.45 15.19 8.45
CA LYS A 258 -28.17 16.41 8.86
C LYS A 258 -27.42 17.71 8.54
N MET A 259 -26.65 17.71 7.46
CA MET A 259 -25.92 18.89 7.01
C MET A 259 -26.86 19.84 6.26
N LYS A 260 -26.91 21.10 6.70
CA LYS A 260 -27.68 22.14 6.03
C LYS A 260 -26.91 22.68 4.82
N GLU A 261 -27.60 23.04 3.75
CA GLU A 261 -27.03 23.48 2.49
C GLU A 261 -26.20 24.78 2.63
N GLU A 262 -26.65 25.70 3.46
CA GLU A 262 -26.05 27.02 3.69
C GLU A 262 -24.70 26.95 4.48
N SER A 263 -24.38 25.82 5.10
CA SER A 263 -23.15 25.61 5.90
C SER A 263 -22.41 24.34 5.53
N LEU A 264 -22.54 23.88 4.29
CA LEU A 264 -21.93 22.63 3.84
C LEU A 264 -20.43 22.85 3.56
N GLN A 265 -19.63 22.94 4.64
CA GLN A 265 -18.17 22.87 4.54
C GLN A 265 -17.70 21.60 5.23
N TYR A 266 -16.90 20.81 4.52
CA TYR A 266 -16.42 19.53 5.03
C TYR A 266 -15.07 19.14 4.44
N GLY A 267 -14.39 18.21 5.12
CA GLY A 267 -13.21 17.54 4.61
C GLY A 267 -13.52 16.13 4.14
N LEU A 268 -12.86 15.69 3.08
CA LEU A 268 -12.85 14.30 2.64
C LEU A 268 -11.63 13.61 3.23
N VAL A 269 -11.85 12.46 3.87
CA VAL A 269 -10.75 11.65 4.39
C VAL A 269 -10.96 10.19 3.98
N GLY A 270 -9.87 9.42 3.95
CA GLY A 270 -9.96 8.00 3.70
C GLY A 270 -8.65 7.28 3.92
N LEU A 271 -8.71 6.24 4.72
CA LEU A 271 -7.60 5.32 4.95
C LEU A 271 -7.85 4.02 4.19
N HIS A 272 -6.98 3.72 3.22
CA HIS A 272 -7.13 2.59 2.31
C HIS A 272 -8.26 2.73 1.27
N THR A 273 -8.40 3.92 0.69
CA THR A 273 -9.28 4.18 -0.46
C THR A 273 -8.74 3.47 -1.71
N CYS A 274 -9.01 2.16 -1.80
CA CYS A 274 -8.42 1.28 -2.79
C CYS A 274 -9.19 1.24 -4.11
N GLY A 275 -8.49 0.91 -5.19
CA GLY A 275 -9.09 0.82 -6.53
C GLY A 275 -9.61 2.16 -7.02
N ASP A 276 -10.74 2.14 -7.71
CA ASP A 276 -11.34 3.32 -8.33
C ASP A 276 -11.87 4.35 -7.33
N LEU A 277 -12.01 3.98 -6.04
CA LEU A 277 -12.47 4.90 -5.00
C LEU A 277 -11.52 6.10 -4.82
N GLY A 278 -10.21 5.88 -4.88
CA GLY A 278 -9.21 6.97 -4.79
C GLY A 278 -9.42 8.05 -5.85
N PRO A 279 -9.39 7.72 -7.17
CA PRO A 279 -9.71 8.66 -8.23
C PRO A 279 -11.08 9.35 -8.08
N VAL A 280 -12.09 8.61 -7.64
CA VAL A 280 -13.46 9.16 -7.47
C VAL A 280 -13.51 10.27 -6.43
N ILE A 281 -12.92 10.05 -5.25
CA ILE A 281 -12.94 11.08 -4.19
C ILE A 281 -12.12 12.31 -4.56
N ILE A 282 -11.05 12.16 -5.34
CA ILE A 282 -10.28 13.30 -5.86
C ILE A 282 -11.10 14.08 -6.87
N LYS A 283 -11.80 13.40 -7.78
CA LYS A 283 -12.71 14.03 -8.72
C LYS A 283 -13.77 14.83 -7.97
N MET A 284 -14.40 14.25 -6.95
CA MET A 284 -15.39 14.92 -6.11
C MET A 284 -14.79 16.15 -5.44
N PHE A 285 -13.63 16.03 -4.81
CA PHE A 285 -12.93 17.14 -4.18
C PHE A 285 -12.68 18.31 -5.13
N VAL A 286 -12.21 18.03 -6.35
CA VAL A 286 -11.92 19.07 -7.35
C VAL A 286 -13.19 19.76 -7.87
N GLN A 287 -14.31 19.04 -7.94
CA GLN A 287 -15.57 19.54 -8.45
C GLN A 287 -16.45 20.23 -7.40
N ASP A 288 -16.23 19.95 -6.13
CA ASP A 288 -17.07 20.46 -5.04
C ASP A 288 -16.38 21.57 -4.24
N SER A 289 -16.85 22.79 -4.42
CA SER A 289 -16.37 23.96 -3.67
C SER A 289 -16.68 23.90 -2.16
N SER A 290 -17.60 23.05 -1.73
CA SER A 290 -17.93 22.83 -0.31
C SER A 290 -16.90 21.95 0.37
N SER A 291 -16.14 21.15 -0.39
CA SER A 291 -15.04 20.35 0.13
C SER A 291 -13.78 21.18 0.29
N ARG A 292 -13.34 21.39 1.54
CA ARG A 292 -12.25 22.31 1.92
C ARG A 292 -10.90 21.62 2.02
N MET A 293 -10.90 20.30 2.24
CA MET A 293 -9.68 19.49 2.33
C MET A 293 -9.92 18.07 1.83
N LEU A 294 -8.86 17.43 1.38
CA LEU A 294 -8.81 16.01 1.05
C LEU A 294 -7.55 15.39 1.65
N THR A 295 -7.72 14.33 2.45
CA THR A 295 -6.62 13.51 2.96
C THR A 295 -6.92 12.04 2.71
N SER A 296 -6.26 11.45 1.73
CA SER A 296 -6.52 10.08 1.28
C SER A 296 -5.24 9.28 1.15
N LEU A 297 -5.24 8.06 1.70
CA LEU A 297 -4.18 7.07 1.53
C LEU A 297 -4.68 5.86 0.75
N GLY A 298 -4.23 5.72 -0.49
CA GLY A 298 -4.42 4.51 -1.29
C GLY A 298 -3.32 3.48 -1.00
N CYS A 299 -3.64 2.18 -1.15
CA CYS A 299 -2.67 1.11 -0.96
C CYS A 299 -2.71 0.01 -2.03
N CYS A 300 -3.79 -0.09 -2.80
CA CYS A 300 -4.00 -1.16 -3.79
C CYS A 300 -4.20 -0.56 -5.18
N TYR A 301 -3.15 0.05 -5.71
CA TYR A 301 -3.18 0.73 -7.02
C TYR A 301 -3.52 -0.21 -8.18
N MET A 302 -3.12 -1.49 -8.09
CA MET A 302 -3.44 -2.50 -9.08
C MET A 302 -4.95 -2.74 -9.26
N LYS A 303 -5.77 -2.24 -8.35
CA LYS A 303 -7.25 -2.34 -8.43
C LYS A 303 -7.91 -1.16 -9.13
N ILE A 304 -7.15 -0.16 -9.56
CA ILE A 304 -7.67 0.97 -10.34
C ILE A 304 -7.97 0.48 -11.75
N LYS A 305 -9.22 0.60 -12.19
CA LYS A 305 -9.68 0.13 -13.51
C LYS A 305 -10.25 1.25 -14.37
N GLN A 306 -10.76 2.32 -13.75
CA GLN A 306 -11.50 3.40 -14.41
C GLN A 306 -10.90 4.78 -14.07
N HIS A 307 -11.37 5.82 -14.76
CA HIS A 307 -11.02 7.24 -14.52
C HIS A 307 -9.52 7.55 -14.63
N PHE A 308 -8.86 6.90 -15.55
CA PHE A 308 -7.43 6.97 -15.63
C PHE A 308 -6.93 7.19 -17.06
N PRO A 309 -5.95 8.05 -17.30
CA PRO A 309 -5.35 9.02 -16.37
C PRO A 309 -6.26 10.21 -16.07
N MET A 310 -6.23 10.73 -14.83
CA MET A 310 -7.06 11.87 -14.40
C MET A 310 -6.57 13.21 -15.01
N SER A 311 -5.28 13.37 -15.18
CA SER A 311 -4.68 14.57 -15.73
C SER A 311 -4.79 14.58 -17.26
N ARG A 312 -5.37 15.65 -17.84
CA ARG A 312 -5.43 15.83 -19.29
C ARG A 312 -4.03 15.86 -19.93
N GLN A 313 -3.04 16.45 -19.25
CA GLN A 313 -1.66 16.50 -19.70
C GLN A 313 -1.04 15.12 -19.79
N VAL A 314 -1.30 14.25 -18.80
CA VAL A 314 -0.84 12.87 -18.80
C VAL A 314 -1.62 12.04 -19.84
N ALA A 315 -2.92 12.24 -19.96
CA ALA A 315 -3.75 11.57 -20.97
C ALA A 315 -3.30 11.84 -22.42
N SER A 316 -2.61 12.95 -22.65
CA SER A 316 -2.07 13.29 -23.98
C SER A 316 -0.71 12.66 -24.28
N LEU A 317 -0.08 11.94 -23.34
CA LEU A 317 1.18 11.23 -23.57
C LEU A 317 0.92 9.89 -24.27
N PRO A 318 1.81 9.46 -25.18
CA PRO A 318 1.83 8.07 -25.61
C PRO A 318 2.12 7.22 -24.38
N TRP A 319 1.29 6.23 -24.11
CA TRP A 319 1.43 5.49 -22.91
C TRP A 319 1.10 4.02 -23.06
N THR A 320 1.79 3.24 -22.29
CA THR A 320 1.58 1.80 -22.21
C THR A 320 0.66 1.49 -21.03
N SER A 321 -0.34 0.68 -21.26
CA SER A 321 -1.22 0.20 -20.18
C SER A 321 -0.42 -0.66 -19.21
N LEU A 322 -0.26 -0.18 -17.97
CA LEU A 322 0.32 -0.98 -16.91
C LEU A 322 -0.64 -2.10 -16.49
N THR A 323 -0.12 -3.32 -16.42
CA THR A 323 -0.90 -4.49 -16.01
C THR A 323 -1.12 -4.51 -14.49
N TYR A 324 -2.02 -5.38 -14.02
CA TYR A 324 -2.16 -5.67 -12.59
C TYR A 324 -0.81 -6.05 -11.97
N THR A 325 -0.04 -6.91 -12.64
CA THR A 325 1.25 -7.42 -12.16
C THR A 325 2.31 -6.33 -12.04
N SER A 326 2.36 -5.37 -12.97
CA SER A 326 3.29 -4.25 -12.90
C SER A 326 2.86 -3.22 -11.85
N THR A 327 1.59 -2.89 -11.76
CA THR A 327 1.09 -1.90 -10.77
C THR A 327 1.16 -2.44 -9.34
N GLU A 328 1.02 -3.75 -9.14
CA GLU A 328 1.20 -4.39 -7.83
C GLU A 328 2.60 -4.14 -7.27
N LEU A 329 3.63 -4.07 -8.12
CA LEU A 329 5.00 -3.77 -7.67
C LEU A 329 5.10 -2.48 -6.86
N SER A 330 4.38 -1.43 -7.25
CA SER A 330 4.42 -0.14 -6.56
C SER A 330 3.82 -0.17 -5.15
N CYS A 331 3.07 -1.21 -4.83
CA CYS A 331 2.49 -1.41 -3.49
C CYS A 331 3.46 -2.05 -2.50
N HIS A 332 4.66 -2.46 -2.93
CA HIS A 332 5.65 -3.08 -2.07
C HIS A 332 6.59 -2.06 -1.40
N ALA A 333 6.89 -2.29 -0.13
CA ALA A 333 7.90 -1.52 0.61
C ALA A 333 9.30 -2.09 0.30
N ILE A 334 9.95 -1.52 -0.71
CA ILE A 334 11.29 -1.97 -1.14
C ILE A 334 12.34 -1.79 -0.04
N GLU A 335 12.16 -0.82 0.84
CA GLU A 335 13.02 -0.53 1.99
C GLU A 335 13.06 -1.74 2.94
N MET A 336 11.87 -2.27 3.31
CA MET A 336 11.78 -3.46 4.16
C MET A 336 12.42 -4.70 3.52
N TYR A 337 12.38 -4.79 2.19
CA TYR A 337 13.01 -5.87 1.46
C TYR A 337 14.55 -5.73 1.48
N ALA A 338 15.03 -4.51 1.24
CA ALA A 338 16.46 -4.19 1.33
C ALA A 338 17.00 -4.41 2.76
N ASP A 339 16.24 -4.06 3.80
CA ASP A 339 16.63 -4.27 5.19
C ASP A 339 16.78 -5.76 5.53
N LYS A 340 15.88 -6.63 5.07
CA LYS A 340 16.04 -8.08 5.24
C LYS A 340 17.36 -8.58 4.64
N LEU A 341 17.72 -8.10 3.46
CA LEU A 341 18.97 -8.46 2.80
C LEU A 341 20.22 -7.94 3.57
N ARG A 342 20.14 -6.77 4.21
CA ARG A 342 21.23 -6.20 5.01
C ARG A 342 21.41 -6.88 6.35
N LEU A 343 20.31 -7.29 6.96
CA LEU A 343 20.28 -7.90 8.30
C LEU A 343 20.62 -9.40 8.29
N GLY A 344 20.88 -9.99 7.12
CA GLY A 344 21.13 -11.44 7.01
C GLY A 344 19.86 -12.27 7.17
N GLU A 345 18.72 -11.71 6.80
CA GLU A 345 17.41 -12.35 6.87
C GLU A 345 16.93 -12.86 5.49
N GLU A 346 17.85 -13.05 4.55
CA GLU A 346 17.55 -13.49 3.17
C GLU A 346 16.84 -14.83 3.12
N ASP A 347 17.01 -15.70 4.13
CA ASP A 347 16.26 -16.95 4.25
C ASP A 347 14.74 -16.74 4.27
N LYS A 348 14.26 -15.60 4.80
CA LYS A 348 12.84 -15.23 4.76
C LYS A 348 12.34 -15.02 3.33
N LEU A 349 13.22 -14.81 2.37
CA LEU A 349 12.91 -14.58 0.95
C LEU A 349 12.84 -15.88 0.15
N LYS A 350 13.31 -17.01 0.68
CA LYS A 350 13.19 -18.34 0.05
C LYS A 350 11.77 -18.71 -0.33
N VAL A 351 10.79 -18.13 0.35
CA VAL A 351 9.37 -18.32 0.03
C VAL A 351 9.02 -17.98 -1.42
N HIS A 352 9.74 -17.07 -2.07
CA HIS A 352 9.51 -16.75 -3.48
C HIS A 352 9.83 -17.96 -4.37
N CYS A 353 10.93 -18.66 -4.08
CA CYS A 353 11.28 -19.91 -4.77
C CYS A 353 10.26 -21.02 -4.49
N TYR A 354 9.85 -21.20 -3.24
CA TYR A 354 8.83 -22.18 -2.86
C TYR A 354 7.53 -21.97 -3.61
N ARG A 355 7.08 -20.71 -3.69
CA ARG A 355 5.84 -20.36 -4.41
C ARG A 355 5.96 -20.62 -5.92
N ALA A 356 7.06 -20.22 -6.54
CA ALA A 356 7.30 -20.40 -7.97
C ALA A 356 7.42 -21.90 -8.34
N LEU A 357 8.08 -22.68 -7.50
CA LEU A 357 8.23 -24.11 -7.72
C LEU A 357 6.90 -24.86 -7.52
N LEU A 358 6.14 -24.49 -6.49
CA LEU A 358 4.81 -25.08 -6.29
C LEU A 358 3.86 -24.72 -7.44
N GLU A 359 3.90 -23.50 -7.94
CA GLU A 359 3.13 -23.06 -9.11
C GLU A 359 3.43 -23.93 -10.33
N GLU A 360 4.70 -24.13 -10.65
CA GLU A 360 5.11 -25.00 -11.75
C GLU A 360 4.62 -26.44 -11.57
N MET A 361 4.71 -26.99 -10.36
CA MET A 361 4.24 -28.34 -10.05
C MET A 361 2.70 -28.47 -10.19
N LEU A 362 1.97 -27.43 -9.78
CA LEU A 362 0.51 -27.39 -9.92
C LEU A 362 0.09 -27.32 -11.39
N VAL A 363 0.70 -26.41 -12.16
CA VAL A 363 0.44 -26.24 -13.60
C VAL A 363 0.83 -27.50 -14.38
N GLY A 364 1.91 -28.18 -13.96
CA GLY A 364 2.30 -29.47 -14.55
C GLY A 364 1.30 -30.59 -14.32
N ARG A 365 0.49 -30.54 -13.27
CA ARG A 365 -0.62 -31.47 -13.03
C ARG A 365 -1.86 -31.11 -13.85
N ASP A 366 -2.24 -29.85 -13.81
CA ASP A 366 -3.37 -29.31 -14.56
C ASP A 366 -3.14 -27.82 -14.83
N PRO A 367 -3.12 -27.37 -16.09
CA PRO A 367 -3.00 -25.96 -16.45
C PRO A 367 -4.06 -25.05 -15.79
N GLN A 368 -5.20 -25.58 -15.38
CA GLN A 368 -6.25 -24.82 -14.68
C GLN A 368 -5.82 -24.35 -13.29
N TYR A 369 -4.80 -24.96 -12.69
CA TYR A 369 -4.25 -24.53 -11.41
C TYR A 369 -3.36 -23.30 -11.50
N ARG A 370 -3.07 -22.79 -12.70
CA ARG A 370 -2.25 -21.58 -12.86
C ARG A 370 -2.86 -20.41 -12.08
N HIS A 371 -2.04 -19.81 -11.22
CA HIS A 371 -2.41 -18.68 -10.35
C HIS A 371 -3.57 -18.97 -9.39
N THR A 372 -3.78 -20.22 -9.04
CA THR A 372 -4.78 -20.60 -8.04
C THR A 372 -4.46 -19.95 -6.69
N ILE A 373 -5.49 -19.41 -6.04
CA ILE A 373 -5.34 -18.83 -4.71
C ILE A 373 -5.08 -19.92 -3.68
N LEU A 374 -3.85 -19.97 -3.17
CA LEU A 374 -3.44 -20.91 -2.14
C LEU A 374 -3.59 -20.32 -0.74
N LYS A 375 -3.72 -21.19 0.25
CA LYS A 375 -3.73 -20.78 1.65
C LYS A 375 -2.40 -20.12 2.03
N THR A 376 -2.48 -18.97 2.67
CA THR A 376 -1.29 -18.30 3.23
C THR A 376 -0.66 -19.14 4.34
N VAL A 377 0.61 -19.49 4.17
CA VAL A 377 1.39 -20.25 5.15
C VAL A 377 2.15 -19.29 6.07
N SER A 378 1.97 -19.44 7.37
CA SER A 378 2.69 -18.63 8.36
C SER A 378 4.15 -19.09 8.49
N LYS A 379 5.09 -18.12 8.56
CA LYS A 379 6.54 -18.36 8.73
C LYS A 379 7.11 -19.43 7.79
N PRO A 380 6.90 -19.32 6.47
CA PRO A 380 7.26 -20.37 5.50
C PRO A 380 8.75 -20.65 5.45
N HIS A 381 9.60 -19.69 5.83
CA HIS A 381 11.07 -19.83 5.87
C HIS A 381 11.58 -20.81 6.95
N LEU A 382 10.71 -21.18 7.91
CA LEU A 382 11.04 -22.17 8.94
C LEU A 382 10.61 -23.59 8.53
N LEU A 383 10.00 -23.74 7.37
CA LEU A 383 9.47 -25.03 6.90
C LEU A 383 10.39 -25.61 5.83
N SER A 384 10.39 -26.95 5.75
CA SER A 384 10.88 -27.64 4.57
C SER A 384 9.94 -27.37 3.37
N PHE A 385 10.42 -27.58 2.14
CA PHE A 385 9.56 -27.44 0.96
C PHE A 385 8.36 -28.39 0.99
N PRO A 386 8.51 -29.70 1.34
CA PRO A 386 7.37 -30.61 1.51
C PRO A 386 6.33 -30.11 2.53
N ASP A 387 6.75 -29.62 3.69
CA ASP A 387 5.84 -29.07 4.71
C ASP A 387 5.12 -27.83 4.23
N TYR A 388 5.82 -26.97 3.49
CA TYR A 388 5.22 -25.79 2.88
C TYR A 388 4.14 -26.18 1.87
N VAL A 389 4.42 -27.12 0.96
CA VAL A 389 3.48 -27.60 -0.05
C VAL A 389 2.23 -28.20 0.60
N SER A 390 2.42 -29.09 1.58
CA SER A 390 1.30 -29.70 2.31
C SER A 390 0.35 -28.65 2.91
N ARG A 391 0.90 -27.63 3.55
CA ARG A 391 0.09 -26.56 4.16
C ARG A 391 -0.57 -25.64 3.14
N ALA A 392 0.16 -25.29 2.07
CA ALA A 392 -0.33 -24.38 1.03
C ALA A 392 -1.47 -25.00 0.22
N THR A 393 -1.36 -26.30 -0.09
CA THR A 393 -2.32 -27.03 -0.95
C THR A 393 -3.45 -27.71 -0.17
N ALA A 394 -3.47 -27.61 1.17
CA ALA A 394 -4.48 -28.30 2.00
C ALA A 394 -5.94 -28.04 1.54
N GLY A 395 -6.24 -26.83 1.08
CA GLY A 395 -7.55 -26.49 0.51
C GLY A 395 -7.84 -27.25 -0.78
N LEU A 396 -6.89 -27.30 -1.71
CA LEU A 396 -7.06 -28.01 -2.98
C LEU A 396 -7.24 -29.53 -2.76
N VAL A 397 -6.45 -30.08 -1.83
CA VAL A 397 -6.54 -31.50 -1.47
C VAL A 397 -7.92 -31.83 -0.86
N SER A 398 -8.45 -30.96 0.00
CA SER A 398 -9.80 -31.15 0.56
C SER A 398 -10.92 -31.07 -0.51
N HIS A 399 -10.63 -30.47 -1.66
CA HIS A 399 -11.54 -30.39 -2.80
C HIS A 399 -11.24 -31.43 -3.91
N GLY A 400 -10.44 -32.44 -3.60
CA GLY A 400 -10.23 -33.58 -4.48
C GLY A 400 -8.93 -33.61 -5.30
N MET A 401 -8.07 -32.56 -5.17
CA MET A 401 -6.73 -32.63 -5.79
C MET A 401 -5.89 -33.70 -5.06
N PRO A 402 -5.25 -34.66 -5.76
CA PRO A 402 -4.34 -35.61 -5.13
C PRO A 402 -3.19 -34.88 -4.43
N ALA A 403 -2.85 -35.29 -3.20
CA ALA A 403 -1.68 -34.74 -2.51
C ALA A 403 -0.39 -35.04 -3.28
N PHE A 404 0.61 -34.17 -3.15
CA PHE A 404 1.93 -34.46 -3.70
C PHE A 404 2.61 -35.55 -2.89
N THR A 405 3.20 -36.51 -3.57
CA THR A 405 3.96 -37.61 -2.94
C THR A 405 5.33 -37.12 -2.49
N GLU A 406 5.92 -37.82 -1.52
CA GLU A 406 7.27 -37.53 -1.07
C GLU A 406 8.30 -37.68 -2.20
N GLN A 407 8.12 -38.66 -3.07
CA GLN A 407 8.96 -38.88 -4.24
C GLN A 407 8.93 -37.68 -5.21
N GLU A 408 7.77 -37.10 -5.49
CA GLU A 408 7.65 -35.88 -6.31
C GLU A 408 8.37 -34.72 -5.66
N LEU A 409 8.16 -34.48 -4.36
CA LEU A 409 8.69 -33.34 -3.61
C LEU A 409 10.19 -33.44 -3.34
N GLN A 410 10.76 -34.63 -3.37
CA GLN A 410 12.19 -34.87 -3.14
C GLN A 410 12.95 -35.29 -4.41
N SER A 411 12.33 -35.18 -5.60
CA SER A 411 12.95 -35.48 -6.86
C SER A 411 14.22 -34.62 -7.10
N GLU A 412 15.15 -35.13 -7.91
CA GLU A 412 16.36 -34.38 -8.28
C GLU A 412 16.03 -33.06 -8.97
N ALA A 413 15.00 -33.03 -9.82
CA ALA A 413 14.54 -31.82 -10.49
C ALA A 413 14.05 -30.76 -9.49
N VAL A 414 13.29 -31.15 -8.47
CA VAL A 414 12.84 -30.26 -7.39
C VAL A 414 14.01 -29.72 -6.60
N ARG A 415 14.96 -30.58 -6.22
CA ARG A 415 16.17 -30.15 -5.48
C ARG A 415 17.02 -29.19 -6.29
N ALA A 416 17.23 -29.46 -7.58
CA ALA A 416 17.97 -28.58 -8.48
C ALA A 416 17.35 -27.17 -8.56
N LYS A 417 16.01 -27.07 -8.60
CA LYS A 417 15.29 -25.78 -8.60
C LYS A 417 15.32 -25.10 -7.24
N LEU A 418 15.21 -25.83 -6.15
CA LEU A 418 15.36 -25.27 -4.80
C LEU A 418 16.77 -24.65 -4.60
N ASN A 419 17.81 -25.23 -5.18
CA ASN A 419 19.17 -24.67 -5.16
C ASN A 419 19.27 -23.33 -5.93
N GLN A 420 18.34 -23.03 -6.81
CA GLN A 420 18.27 -21.75 -7.54
C GLN A 420 17.54 -20.64 -6.77
N TRP A 421 17.16 -20.85 -5.51
CA TRP A 421 16.39 -19.89 -4.73
C TRP A 421 16.97 -18.48 -4.73
N TRP A 422 18.32 -18.36 -4.74
CA TRP A 422 18.97 -17.06 -4.77
C TRP A 422 18.79 -16.35 -6.12
N GLN A 423 18.80 -17.07 -7.21
CA GLN A 423 18.48 -16.51 -8.53
C GLN A 423 17.02 -15.98 -8.58
N VAL A 424 16.09 -16.70 -7.97
CA VAL A 424 14.68 -16.25 -7.87
C VAL A 424 14.60 -14.95 -7.07
N VAL A 425 15.28 -14.87 -5.91
CA VAL A 425 15.32 -13.66 -5.07
C VAL A 425 15.99 -12.51 -5.82
N THR A 426 17.07 -12.75 -6.52
CA THR A 426 17.78 -11.73 -7.30
C THR A 426 16.93 -11.20 -8.45
N PHE A 427 16.29 -12.08 -9.21
CA PHE A 427 15.36 -11.69 -10.29
C PHE A 427 14.23 -10.83 -9.74
N TYR A 428 13.59 -11.28 -8.66
CA TYR A 428 12.52 -10.53 -8.01
C TYR A 428 12.99 -9.15 -7.54
N SER A 429 14.20 -9.04 -7.00
CA SER A 429 14.77 -7.78 -6.53
C SER A 429 15.04 -6.82 -7.69
N VAL A 430 15.56 -7.30 -8.83
CA VAL A 430 15.75 -6.47 -10.03
C VAL A 430 14.41 -5.93 -10.54
N ARG A 431 13.39 -6.76 -10.56
CA ARG A 431 12.02 -6.36 -10.90
C ARG A 431 11.44 -5.38 -9.88
N LEU A 432 11.63 -5.64 -8.58
CA LEU A 432 11.11 -4.81 -7.49
C LEU A 432 11.70 -3.39 -7.50
N ALA A 433 12.92 -3.20 -8.02
CA ALA A 433 13.55 -1.89 -8.15
C ALA A 433 12.77 -0.90 -9.02
N PHE A 434 11.83 -1.37 -9.85
CA PHE A 434 10.91 -0.51 -10.62
C PHE A 434 9.77 0.09 -9.78
N ALA A 435 9.51 -0.43 -8.58
CA ALA A 435 8.38 0.01 -7.75
C ALA A 435 8.30 1.54 -7.55
N PRO A 436 9.41 2.27 -7.25
CA PRO A 436 9.34 3.73 -7.10
C PRO A 436 9.09 4.48 -8.42
N VAL A 437 9.50 3.92 -9.55
CA VAL A 437 9.25 4.52 -10.88
C VAL A 437 7.80 4.29 -11.29
N ILE A 438 7.27 3.08 -11.08
CA ILE A 438 5.87 2.78 -11.30
C ILE A 438 5.00 3.66 -10.39
N GLY A 439 5.39 3.86 -9.12
CA GLY A 439 4.72 4.75 -8.19
C GLY A 439 4.69 6.22 -8.65
N ARG A 440 5.64 6.66 -9.46
CA ARG A 440 5.67 8.00 -10.07
C ARG A 440 4.87 8.07 -11.37
N SER A 441 4.53 6.94 -11.98
CA SER A 441 3.78 6.89 -13.23
C SER A 441 2.38 7.50 -13.09
N PRO A 442 1.67 7.78 -14.20
CA PRO A 442 0.34 8.41 -14.17
C PRO A 442 -0.69 7.72 -13.27
N HIS A 443 -0.49 6.44 -12.93
CA HIS A 443 -1.37 5.73 -12.00
C HIS A 443 -1.33 6.27 -10.57
N HIS A 444 -0.31 7.08 -10.21
CA HIS A 444 -0.07 7.53 -8.85
C HIS A 444 0.05 9.05 -8.70
N HIS A 445 -0.06 9.82 -9.79
CA HIS A 445 -0.16 11.28 -9.71
C HIS A 445 -1.56 11.71 -9.26
N ILE A 446 -1.92 11.20 -8.11
CA ILE A 446 -3.09 11.60 -7.35
C ILE A 446 -2.57 12.38 -6.11
N LEU A 447 -1.64 13.27 -6.32
CA LEU A 447 -1.24 14.25 -5.30
C LEU A 447 -1.22 15.63 -5.92
#